data_90bbe1b2f0fb2eba44c4a61d56e8dfe7
#
_entry.id   90bbe1b2f0fb2eba44c4a61d56e8dfe7
#
_cell.length_a   1.000
_cell.length_b   1.000
_cell.length_c   1.000
_cell.angle_alpha   90.00
_cell.angle_beta   90.00
_cell.angle_gamma   90.00
#
_symmetry.space_group_name_H-M   'P 1'
#
loop_
_entity.id
_entity.type
_entity.pdbx_description
1 polymer ?
#
loop_
_entity_poly.entity_id
_entity_poly.type
_entity_poly.pdbx_seq_one_letter_code
_entity_poly.pdbx_strand_id
1 'polypeptide(L)'
;MNMNDMLIISTDDHICEPPDLFDKHLKGDALKTAPKLLTDRNGKNFWSYQDRHQPGIGLNAVVGRPFEEYGMEPNSLEQLRDGCYNVHARIDD
;
A
#
# COMPACT_ATOMS: atom_id res chain seq x y z
N MET A 1 31.83 -4.22 11.69
CA MET A 1 31.17 -3.36 10.69
C MET A 1 29.91 -2.74 11.29
N ASN A 2 29.79 -1.44 11.18
CA ASN A 2 28.59 -0.74 11.64
C ASN A 2 27.46 -0.93 10.61
N MET A 3 26.23 -1.11 11.06
CA MET A 3 25.08 -1.24 10.16
C MET A 3 24.91 -0.03 9.24
N ASN A 4 25.29 1.17 9.69
CA ASN A 4 25.21 2.37 8.87
C ASN A 4 26.18 2.37 7.68
N ASP A 5 27.19 1.52 7.70
CA ASP A 5 28.17 1.38 6.62
C ASP A 5 27.78 0.32 5.60
N MET A 6 26.63 -0.34 5.79
CA MET A 6 26.16 -1.42 4.92
C MET A 6 25.23 -0.88 3.85
N LEU A 7 25.43 -1.34 2.61
CA LEU A 7 24.47 -1.14 1.53
C LEU A 7 23.51 -2.32 1.51
N ILE A 8 22.22 -2.03 1.71
CA ILE A 8 21.19 -3.06 1.73
C ILE A 8 20.40 -2.99 0.42
N ILE A 9 20.32 -4.12 -0.28
CA ILE A 9 19.58 -4.22 -1.54
C ILE A 9 18.51 -5.29 -1.38
N SER A 10 17.24 -4.91 -1.54
CA SER A 10 16.12 -5.85 -1.53
C SER A 10 15.71 -6.17 -2.97
N THR A 11 15.64 -7.46 -3.30
CA THR A 11 15.29 -7.91 -4.65
C THR A 11 13.87 -8.45 -4.76
N ASP A 12 13.16 -8.60 -3.64
CA ASP A 12 11.79 -9.10 -3.59
C ASP A 12 11.02 -8.32 -2.52
N ASP A 13 10.91 -7.04 -2.75
CA ASP A 13 10.24 -6.14 -1.82
C ASP A 13 8.79 -5.94 -2.22
N HIS A 14 7.92 -5.77 -1.22
CA HIS A 14 6.49 -5.61 -1.45
C HIS A 14 6.03 -4.24 -0.97
N ILE A 15 5.21 -3.57 -1.78
CA ILE A 15 4.58 -2.30 -1.44
C ILE A 15 3.09 -2.37 -1.73
N CYS A 16 2.33 -1.47 -1.09
CA CYS A 16 0.93 -1.27 -1.41
C CYS A 16 0.79 -0.09 -2.37
N GLU A 17 -0.18 -0.15 -3.27
CA GLU A 17 -0.44 0.95 -4.19
C GLU A 17 -0.87 2.19 -3.41
N PRO A 18 -0.25 3.37 -3.65
CA PRO A 18 -0.73 4.61 -3.07
C PRO A 18 -2.17 4.90 -3.49
N PRO A 19 -2.99 5.48 -2.59
CA PRO A 19 -4.41 5.70 -2.92
C PRO A 19 -4.63 6.66 -4.09
N ASP A 20 -3.68 7.55 -4.36
CA ASP A 20 -3.75 8.54 -5.44
C ASP A 20 -2.92 8.16 -6.68
N LEU A 21 -2.46 6.91 -6.76
CA LEU A 21 -1.56 6.46 -7.83
C LEU A 21 -2.09 6.79 -9.22
N PHE A 22 -3.34 6.43 -9.49
CA PHE A 22 -3.92 6.63 -10.82
C PHE A 22 -4.31 8.09 -11.06
N ASP A 23 -4.72 8.81 -10.02
CA ASP A 23 -5.07 10.23 -10.12
C ASP A 23 -3.86 11.08 -10.49
N LYS A 24 -2.66 10.70 -10.04
CA LYS A 24 -1.43 11.43 -10.34
C LYS A 24 -0.89 11.15 -11.73
N HIS A 25 -1.12 9.96 -12.26
CA HIS A 25 -0.41 9.50 -13.46
C HIS A 25 -1.28 9.36 -14.70
N LEU A 26 -2.60 9.35 -14.54
CA LEU A 26 -3.53 9.22 -15.68
C LEU A 26 -4.37 10.49 -15.86
N LYS A 27 -4.77 10.74 -17.10
CA LYS A 27 -5.59 11.90 -17.46
C LYS A 27 -6.67 11.50 -18.47
N GLY A 28 -7.74 12.30 -18.54
CA GLY A 28 -8.79 12.14 -19.55
C GLY A 28 -9.56 10.83 -19.41
N ASP A 29 -9.80 10.16 -20.53
CA ASP A 29 -10.58 8.92 -20.55
C ASP A 29 -9.90 7.78 -19.81
N ALA A 30 -8.57 7.75 -19.82
CA ALA A 30 -7.82 6.73 -19.07
C ALA A 30 -8.09 6.85 -17.56
N LEU A 31 -8.19 8.08 -17.03
CA LEU A 31 -8.51 8.30 -15.62
C LEU A 31 -9.94 7.86 -15.29
N LYS A 32 -10.89 8.08 -16.19
CA LYS A 32 -12.29 7.69 -15.97
C LYS A 32 -12.48 6.19 -15.81
N THR A 33 -11.66 5.40 -16.50
CA THR A 33 -11.74 3.94 -16.47
C THR A 33 -10.71 3.29 -15.56
N ALA A 34 -9.86 4.09 -14.89
CA ALA A 34 -8.82 3.60 -14.00
C ALA A 34 -9.42 2.92 -12.76
N PRO A 35 -8.65 2.02 -12.13
CA PRO A 35 -9.04 1.46 -10.84
C PRO A 35 -9.29 2.55 -9.81
N LYS A 36 -10.28 2.37 -8.95
CA LYS A 36 -10.63 3.34 -7.90
C LYS A 36 -10.58 2.67 -6.54
N LEU A 37 -10.04 3.38 -5.57
CA LEU A 37 -10.04 2.95 -4.19
C LEU A 37 -11.34 3.41 -3.54
N LEU A 38 -12.13 2.48 -3.08
CA LEU A 38 -13.43 2.73 -2.45
C LEU A 38 -13.43 2.21 -1.02
N THR A 39 -14.40 2.67 -0.25
CA THR A 39 -14.58 2.25 1.14
C THR A 39 -15.98 1.66 1.29
N ASP A 40 -16.10 0.46 1.87
CA ASP A 40 -17.38 -0.17 2.12
C ASP A 40 -18.01 0.40 3.41
N ARG A 41 -19.24 -0.08 3.74
CA ARG A 41 -19.97 0.41 4.91
C ARG A 41 -19.31 0.02 6.24
N ASN A 42 -18.38 -0.92 6.23
CA ASN A 42 -17.63 -1.36 7.41
C ASN A 42 -16.29 -0.64 7.56
N GLY A 43 -15.99 0.33 6.67
CA GLY A 43 -14.73 1.07 6.69
C GLY A 43 -13.56 0.35 6.01
N LYS A 44 -13.82 -0.78 5.36
CA LYS A 44 -12.78 -1.51 4.63
C LYS A 44 -12.55 -0.90 3.27
N ASN A 45 -11.28 -0.79 2.88
CA ASN A 45 -10.92 -0.29 1.55
C ASN A 45 -10.79 -1.46 0.55
N PHE A 46 -11.10 -1.17 -0.69
CA PHE A 46 -10.95 -2.13 -1.79
C PHE A 46 -10.76 -1.39 -3.10
N TRP A 47 -10.08 -2.05 -4.05
CA TRP A 47 -9.93 -1.52 -5.40
C TRP A 47 -11.07 -2.00 -6.29
N SER A 48 -11.65 -1.08 -7.05
CA SER A 48 -12.73 -1.38 -8.02
C SER A 48 -12.25 -1.05 -9.43
N TYR A 49 -12.37 -2.03 -10.33
CA TYR A 49 -11.99 -1.85 -11.74
C TYR A 49 -12.87 -2.73 -12.62
N GLN A 50 -13.54 -2.13 -13.59
CA GLN A 50 -14.39 -2.85 -14.55
C GLN A 50 -15.37 -3.82 -13.85
N ASP A 51 -16.09 -3.33 -12.85
CA ASP A 51 -17.08 -4.08 -12.05
C ASP A 51 -16.48 -5.21 -11.20
N ARG A 52 -15.16 -5.28 -11.09
CA ARG A 52 -14.47 -6.22 -10.21
C ARG A 52 -13.98 -5.51 -8.96
N HIS A 53 -14.08 -6.17 -7.84
CA HIS A 53 -13.63 -5.65 -6.55
C HIS A 53 -12.47 -6.50 -6.04
N GLN A 54 -11.37 -5.83 -5.68
CA GLN A 54 -10.20 -6.47 -5.12
C GLN A 54 -10.04 -6.06 -3.66
N PRO A 55 -10.42 -6.92 -2.71
CA PRO A 55 -10.21 -6.64 -1.28
C PRO A 55 -8.78 -6.92 -0.85
N GLY A 56 -8.48 -6.67 0.42
CA GLY A 56 -7.18 -7.01 1.00
C GLY A 56 -6.06 -6.10 0.53
N ILE A 57 -6.27 -4.80 0.62
CA ILE A 57 -5.35 -3.79 0.08
C ILE A 57 -3.95 -3.81 0.67
N GLY A 58 -3.78 -4.40 1.85
CA GLY A 58 -2.51 -4.38 2.56
C GLY A 58 -2.06 -5.75 3.04
N LEU A 59 -2.40 -6.80 2.31
CA LEU A 59 -2.01 -8.16 2.68
C LEU A 59 -0.51 -8.26 2.94
N ASN A 60 -0.16 -8.75 4.14
CA ASN A 60 1.23 -8.92 4.58
C ASN A 60 2.01 -7.60 4.73
N ALA A 61 1.33 -6.46 4.83
CA ALA A 61 1.98 -5.17 5.01
C ALA A 61 2.43 -5.00 6.47
N VAL A 62 3.68 -5.36 6.77
CA VAL A 62 4.23 -5.40 8.13
C VAL A 62 5.35 -4.40 8.39
N VAL A 63 5.74 -3.59 7.40
CA VAL A 63 6.85 -2.65 7.55
C VAL A 63 6.62 -1.72 8.75
N GLY A 64 7.62 -1.64 9.64
CA GLY A 64 7.57 -0.78 10.82
C GLY A 64 6.64 -1.24 11.93
N ARG A 65 6.02 -2.42 11.82
CA ARG A 65 5.16 -2.98 12.87
C ARG A 65 5.95 -3.81 13.86
N PRO A 66 5.51 -3.88 15.13
CA PRO A 66 6.06 -4.85 16.08
C PRO A 66 5.86 -6.28 15.58
N PHE A 67 6.75 -7.16 15.98
CA PHE A 67 6.70 -8.57 15.56
C PHE A 67 5.37 -9.24 15.92
N GLU A 68 4.77 -8.86 17.05
CA GLU A 68 3.50 -9.41 17.52
C GLU A 68 2.33 -9.10 16.57
N GLU A 69 2.47 -8.07 15.73
CA GLU A 69 1.44 -7.68 14.77
C GLU A 69 1.65 -8.29 13.39
N TYR A 70 2.69 -9.10 13.20
CA TYR A 70 2.89 -9.78 11.93
C TYR A 70 1.77 -10.80 11.71
N GLY A 71 1.27 -10.84 10.49
CA GLY A 71 0.14 -11.70 10.15
C GLY A 71 -1.23 -11.05 10.32
N MET A 72 -1.29 -9.87 10.94
CA MET A 72 -2.52 -9.11 11.00
C MET A 72 -2.81 -8.48 9.63
N GLU A 73 -3.96 -8.79 9.07
CA GLU A 73 -4.34 -8.33 7.75
C GLU A 73 -5.04 -6.98 7.84
N PRO A 74 -4.44 -5.88 7.36
CA PRO A 74 -5.11 -4.60 7.36
C PRO A 74 -6.20 -4.55 6.29
N ASN A 75 -7.34 -3.98 6.65
CA ASN A 75 -8.50 -3.89 5.77
C ASN A 75 -8.75 -2.46 5.28
N SER A 76 -8.00 -1.47 5.79
CA SER A 76 -8.16 -0.08 5.40
C SER A 76 -6.80 0.62 5.41
N LEU A 77 -6.74 1.76 4.71
CA LEU A 77 -5.51 2.58 4.69
C LEU A 77 -5.12 3.07 6.08
N GLU A 78 -6.10 3.29 6.96
CA GLU A 78 -5.84 3.73 8.33
C GLU A 78 -5.05 2.71 9.13
N GLN A 79 -5.15 1.43 8.78
CA GLN A 79 -4.43 0.35 9.44
C GLN A 79 -3.03 0.13 8.87
N LEU A 80 -2.69 0.78 7.75
CA LEU A 80 -1.37 0.69 7.14
C LEU A 80 -0.48 1.80 7.66
N ARG A 81 0.80 1.49 7.86
CA ARG A 81 1.81 2.52 8.08
C ARG A 81 2.14 3.21 6.75
N ASP A 82 2.53 4.47 6.84
CA ASP A 82 2.84 5.27 5.64
C ASP A 82 3.90 4.62 4.75
N GLY A 83 4.89 3.97 5.34
CA GLY A 83 5.95 3.29 4.58
C GLY A 83 5.48 2.16 3.68
N CYS A 84 4.24 1.67 3.85
CA CYS A 84 3.70 0.63 2.98
C CYS A 84 3.42 1.13 1.57
N TYR A 85 3.13 2.42 1.39
CA TYR A 85 2.77 2.99 0.09
C TYR A 85 3.44 4.34 -0.21
N ASN A 86 4.16 4.92 0.73
CA ASN A 86 4.85 6.20 0.57
C ASN A 86 6.35 5.95 0.57
N VAL A 87 6.99 6.25 -0.57
CA VAL A 87 8.41 5.96 -0.76
C VAL A 87 9.30 6.76 0.21
N HIS A 88 8.94 8.00 0.50
CA HIS A 88 9.73 8.83 1.41
C HIS A 88 9.64 8.34 2.85
N ALA A 89 8.47 7.92 3.29
CA ALA A 89 8.30 7.32 4.61
C ALA A 89 9.03 5.96 4.69
N ARG A 90 9.05 5.20 3.59
CA ARG A 90 9.73 3.89 3.52
C ARG A 90 11.22 4.00 3.74
N ILE A 91 11.84 5.07 3.25
CA ILE A 91 13.28 5.29 3.43
C ILE A 91 13.64 5.40 4.91
N ASP A 92 12.76 5.97 5.73
CA ASP A 92 12.97 6.11 7.17
C ASP A 92 12.75 4.81 7.95
N ASP A 93 12.01 3.88 7.38
CA ASP A 93 11.78 2.57 7.95
C ASP A 93 12.97 1.64 7.62
#